data_4776fcf318327263ec04449e15cc275f
#
_entry.id   4776fcf318327263ec04449e15cc275f
#
_cell.length_a   1.000
_cell.length_b   1.000
_cell.length_c   1.000
_cell.angle_alpha   90.00
_cell.angle_beta   90.00
_cell.angle_gamma   90.00
#
_symmetry.space_group_name_H-M   'P 1'
#
loop_
_entity.id
_entity.type
_entity.pdbx_description
1 polymer ?
#
loop_
_entity_poly.entity_id
_entity_poly.type
_entity_poly.pdbx_seq_one_letter_code
_entity_poly.pdbx_strand_id
1 'polypeptide(L)'
;MPKAFAPLTATFLSAFLALNLLAVTPANSWFDKGHRIVGLIAQAHLTVGARKEIERILPGGMTLADAAVWPDHEGRQIREFDPLHYVRIPELASGYDQARDCPESNCMVEALNWFSAAVADKNAPIMMRRLALRYVAHLVGDMHQPLHAGRAADRGGIDISVAYRGATTNLHYFWDANLVDLETGNEEEIAKRLTANLTAADRLKWQAGDPKQWTDESLMLVRSHAYNTGASGELSDDYVEKARPVVRRKLAQAAIRLAWLLNNALK
;
A
#
# COMPACT_ATOMS: atom_id res chain seq x y z
N MET A 1 52.48 -54.40 39.25
CA MET A 1 51.91 -53.07 39.59
C MET A 1 51.50 -52.39 38.27
N PRO A 2 50.21 -52.32 37.96
CA PRO A 2 49.75 -51.67 36.74
C PRO A 2 49.47 -50.20 37.03
N LYS A 3 49.94 -49.31 36.10
CA LYS A 3 49.71 -47.86 36.12
C LYS A 3 48.30 -47.56 35.65
N ALA A 4 47.59 -46.76 36.46
CA ALA A 4 46.28 -46.26 36.10
C ALA A 4 46.33 -45.16 35.03
N PHE A 5 45.53 -45.30 33.97
CA PHE A 5 45.25 -44.25 32.98
C PHE A 5 44.05 -43.42 33.44
N ALA A 6 44.26 -42.12 33.52
CA ALA A 6 43.17 -41.18 33.75
C ALA A 6 42.48 -40.81 32.41
N PRO A 7 41.13 -40.64 32.36
CA PRO A 7 40.46 -40.25 31.13
C PRO A 7 40.49 -38.73 30.96
N LEU A 8 40.91 -38.29 29.77
CA LEU A 8 40.71 -36.90 29.31
C LEU A 8 39.24 -36.67 28.98
N THR A 9 38.60 -35.83 29.75
CA THR A 9 37.29 -35.26 29.42
C THR A 9 37.45 -34.11 28.43
N ALA A 10 37.12 -34.34 27.17
CA ALA A 10 37.01 -33.30 26.15
C ALA A 10 35.67 -32.56 26.30
N THR A 11 35.73 -31.32 26.78
CA THR A 11 34.58 -30.41 26.85
C THR A 11 34.35 -29.81 25.47
N PHE A 12 33.36 -30.30 24.73
CA PHE A 12 32.89 -29.66 23.50
C PHE A 12 32.06 -28.43 23.86
N LEU A 13 32.65 -27.26 23.65
CA LEU A 13 31.95 -25.97 23.71
C LEU A 13 31.18 -25.77 22.41
N SER A 14 29.90 -26.13 22.39
CA SER A 14 29.00 -25.90 21.26
C SER A 14 28.63 -24.41 21.23
N ALA A 15 29.30 -23.65 20.39
CA ALA A 15 28.88 -22.29 20.06
C ALA A 15 27.60 -22.34 19.21
N PHE A 16 26.44 -22.12 19.83
CA PHE A 16 25.19 -21.85 19.11
C PHE A 16 25.32 -20.48 18.42
N LEU A 17 25.63 -20.50 17.13
CA LEU A 17 25.50 -19.35 16.27
C LEU A 17 23.99 -19.11 16.05
N ALA A 18 23.39 -18.20 16.82
CA ALA A 18 22.03 -17.73 16.59
C ALA A 18 22.00 -16.99 15.25
N LEU A 19 21.65 -17.69 14.18
CA LEU A 19 21.35 -17.08 12.89
C LEU A 19 20.02 -16.32 13.06
N ASN A 20 20.10 -15.02 13.32
CA ASN A 20 18.95 -14.13 13.20
C ASN A 20 18.52 -14.12 11.73
N LEU A 21 17.65 -15.02 11.37
CA LEU A 21 16.83 -14.91 10.17
C LEU A 21 15.93 -13.69 10.40
N LEU A 22 16.38 -12.54 9.92
CA LEU A 22 15.51 -11.40 9.69
C LEU A 22 14.44 -11.90 8.74
N ALA A 23 13.28 -12.23 9.27
CA ALA A 23 12.11 -12.49 8.46
C ALA A 23 11.86 -11.20 7.66
N VAL A 24 12.19 -11.23 6.37
CA VAL A 24 11.83 -10.17 5.43
C VAL A 24 10.32 -10.24 5.34
N THR A 25 9.64 -9.44 6.16
CA THR A 25 8.21 -9.23 5.97
C THR A 25 8.04 -8.60 4.60
N PRO A 26 7.27 -9.20 3.71
CA PRO A 26 6.99 -8.60 2.41
C PRO A 26 6.35 -7.24 2.63
N ALA A 27 6.70 -6.27 1.80
CA ALA A 27 6.11 -4.94 1.81
C ALA A 27 4.61 -5.08 1.51
N ASN A 28 3.79 -4.86 2.52
CA ASN A 28 2.36 -4.69 2.38
C ASN A 28 2.11 -3.19 2.25
N SER A 29 1.43 -2.79 1.20
CA SER A 29 0.93 -1.45 0.97
C SER A 29 -0.09 -1.09 2.04
N TRP A 30 -0.16 0.19 2.42
CA TRP A 30 -1.11 0.72 3.44
C TRP A 30 -1.72 -0.35 4.32
N PHE A 31 -1.01 -1.13 5.05
CA PHE A 31 -1.51 -2.30 5.80
C PHE A 31 -3.03 -2.32 5.95
N ASP A 32 -3.63 -3.41 6.34
CA ASP A 32 -5.09 -3.61 6.39
C ASP A 32 -5.88 -2.37 6.84
N LYS A 33 -5.38 -1.67 7.86
CA LYS A 33 -6.02 -0.48 8.41
C LYS A 33 -6.18 0.64 7.38
N GLY A 34 -5.13 0.93 6.61
CA GLY A 34 -5.17 1.98 5.59
C GLY A 34 -6.09 1.62 4.42
N HIS A 35 -5.98 0.38 3.90
CA HIS A 35 -6.87 -0.11 2.84
C HIS A 35 -8.34 -0.15 3.28
N ARG A 36 -8.62 -0.58 4.52
CA ARG A 36 -9.98 -0.59 5.07
C ARG A 36 -10.53 0.83 5.18
N ILE A 37 -9.74 1.80 5.64
CA ILE A 37 -10.14 3.23 5.69
C ILE A 37 -10.48 3.73 4.28
N VAL A 38 -9.65 3.44 3.27
CA VAL A 38 -9.91 3.81 1.87
C VAL A 38 -11.21 3.19 1.38
N GLY A 39 -11.42 1.89 1.62
CA GLY A 39 -12.65 1.17 1.25
C GLY A 39 -13.91 1.74 1.92
N LEU A 40 -13.85 2.03 3.22
CA LEU A 40 -14.95 2.60 4.01
C LEU A 40 -15.38 3.98 3.49
N ILE A 41 -14.41 4.87 3.28
CA ILE A 41 -14.68 6.21 2.72
C ILE A 41 -15.26 6.06 1.31
N ALA A 42 -14.65 5.24 0.44
CA ALA A 42 -15.13 5.05 -0.91
C ALA A 42 -16.57 4.52 -0.93
N GLN A 43 -16.89 3.54 -0.10
CA GLN A 43 -18.24 2.98 0.03
C GLN A 43 -19.30 4.03 0.41
N ALA A 44 -18.93 5.00 1.25
CA ALA A 44 -19.81 6.11 1.63
C ALA A 44 -20.09 7.09 0.47
N HIS A 45 -19.21 7.12 -0.54
CA HIS A 45 -19.31 8.02 -1.70
C HIS A 45 -19.79 7.32 -3.00
N LEU A 46 -20.22 6.06 -2.91
CA LEU A 46 -20.81 5.35 -4.05
C LEU A 46 -22.21 5.86 -4.38
N THR A 47 -22.52 5.90 -5.68
CA THR A 47 -23.90 6.04 -6.15
C THR A 47 -24.73 4.81 -5.76
N VAL A 48 -26.05 4.95 -5.74
CA VAL A 48 -26.95 3.81 -5.47
C VAL A 48 -26.76 2.69 -6.49
N GLY A 49 -26.56 3.02 -7.77
CA GLY A 49 -26.31 2.04 -8.84
C GLY A 49 -24.99 1.28 -8.62
N ALA A 50 -23.89 2.00 -8.41
CA ALA A 50 -22.59 1.37 -8.16
C ALA A 50 -22.60 0.49 -6.90
N ARG A 51 -23.24 0.93 -5.81
CA ARG A 51 -23.37 0.12 -4.60
C ARG A 51 -24.09 -1.21 -4.85
N LYS A 52 -25.24 -1.19 -5.52
CA LYS A 52 -25.99 -2.41 -5.87
C LYS A 52 -25.16 -3.36 -6.74
N GLU A 53 -24.43 -2.81 -7.70
CA GLU A 53 -23.61 -3.62 -8.59
C GLU A 53 -22.39 -4.23 -7.86
N ILE A 54 -21.78 -3.50 -6.93
CA ILE A 54 -20.72 -4.02 -6.06
C ILE A 54 -21.24 -5.17 -5.18
N GLU A 55 -22.42 -5.01 -4.57
CA GLU A 55 -23.08 -6.05 -3.78
C GLU A 55 -23.36 -7.31 -4.62
N ARG A 56 -23.67 -7.16 -5.91
CA ARG A 56 -23.85 -8.28 -6.83
C ARG A 56 -22.53 -8.97 -7.20
N ILE A 57 -21.46 -8.21 -7.34
CA ILE A 57 -20.13 -8.72 -7.73
C ILE A 57 -19.44 -9.40 -6.56
N LEU A 58 -19.44 -8.78 -5.39
CA LEU A 58 -18.77 -9.31 -4.19
C LEU A 58 -19.60 -10.43 -3.54
N PRO A 59 -18.98 -11.48 -3.01
CA PRO A 59 -19.70 -12.58 -2.39
C PRO A 59 -20.20 -12.22 -0.99
N GLY A 60 -21.37 -12.73 -0.64
CA GLY A 60 -21.80 -12.98 0.73
C GLY A 60 -21.61 -11.88 1.76
N GLY A 61 -21.95 -10.61 1.44
CA GLY A 61 -21.84 -9.52 2.41
C GLY A 61 -20.43 -8.90 2.54
N MET A 62 -19.47 -9.30 1.71
CA MET A 62 -18.14 -8.67 1.65
C MET A 62 -18.30 -7.17 1.34
N THR A 63 -17.69 -6.34 2.16
CA THR A 63 -17.67 -4.89 1.97
C THR A 63 -16.55 -4.45 1.00
N LEU A 64 -16.59 -3.21 0.55
CA LEU A 64 -15.48 -2.65 -0.24
C LEU A 64 -14.19 -2.54 0.60
N ALA A 65 -14.31 -2.37 1.90
CA ALA A 65 -13.18 -2.38 2.83
C ALA A 65 -12.54 -3.79 2.91
N ASP A 66 -13.35 -4.85 2.94
CA ASP A 66 -12.84 -6.23 2.90
C ASP A 66 -12.22 -6.57 1.55
N ALA A 67 -12.82 -6.10 0.45
CA ALA A 67 -12.29 -6.26 -0.89
C ALA A 67 -10.92 -5.59 -1.05
N ALA A 68 -10.72 -4.42 -0.42
CA ALA A 68 -9.48 -3.66 -0.51
C ALA A 68 -8.28 -4.33 0.18
N VAL A 69 -8.48 -5.19 1.18
CA VAL A 69 -7.39 -5.92 1.85
C VAL A 69 -7.14 -7.31 1.24
N TRP A 70 -8.09 -7.83 0.48
CA TRP A 70 -8.01 -9.18 -0.08
C TRP A 70 -6.74 -9.48 -0.89
N PRO A 71 -6.21 -8.56 -1.75
CA PRO A 71 -4.98 -8.82 -2.52
C PRO A 71 -3.76 -9.12 -1.65
N ASP A 72 -3.65 -8.51 -0.49
CA ASP A 72 -2.54 -8.72 0.44
C ASP A 72 -2.67 -10.00 1.29
N HIS A 73 -3.82 -10.63 1.29
CA HIS A 73 -4.09 -11.88 2.00
C HIS A 73 -4.22 -13.06 1.02
N GLU A 74 -5.42 -13.40 0.64
CA GLU A 74 -5.67 -14.55 -0.25
C GLU A 74 -5.12 -14.31 -1.66
N GLY A 75 -5.10 -13.05 -2.12
CA GLY A 75 -4.54 -12.65 -3.42
C GLY A 75 -3.05 -12.90 -3.56
N ARG A 76 -2.29 -12.93 -2.46
CA ARG A 76 -0.85 -13.24 -2.44
C ARG A 76 -0.47 -14.61 -2.94
N GLN A 77 -1.42 -15.52 -3.07
CA GLN A 77 -1.18 -16.82 -3.69
C GLN A 77 -0.96 -16.68 -5.19
N ILE A 78 -1.35 -15.55 -5.79
CA ILE A 78 -1.13 -15.23 -7.22
C ILE A 78 0.16 -14.41 -7.32
N ARG A 79 1.31 -15.09 -7.23
CA ARG A 79 2.63 -14.44 -7.19
C ARG A 79 2.95 -13.59 -8.42
N GLU A 80 2.35 -13.91 -9.56
CA GLU A 80 2.45 -13.15 -10.79
C GLU A 80 1.92 -11.71 -10.63
N PHE A 81 1.10 -11.45 -9.60
CA PHE A 81 0.53 -10.15 -9.33
C PHE A 81 1.33 -9.32 -8.31
N ASP A 82 2.38 -9.88 -7.69
CA ASP A 82 3.23 -9.11 -6.76
C ASP A 82 3.79 -7.81 -7.37
N PRO A 83 4.25 -7.75 -8.63
CA PRO A 83 4.72 -6.51 -9.25
C PRO A 83 3.63 -5.46 -9.46
N LEU A 84 2.36 -5.86 -9.44
CA LEU A 84 1.23 -4.95 -9.71
C LEU A 84 0.97 -3.94 -8.58
N HIS A 85 1.55 -4.14 -7.41
CA HIS A 85 1.34 -3.30 -6.23
C HIS A 85 2.16 -2.00 -6.24
N TYR A 86 3.14 -1.87 -7.14
CA TYR A 86 4.03 -0.71 -7.18
C TYR A 86 4.52 -0.40 -8.59
N VAL A 87 5.19 0.74 -8.72
CA VAL A 87 6.05 1.07 -9.86
C VAL A 87 7.35 1.67 -9.33
N ARG A 88 8.48 1.36 -9.97
CA ARG A 88 9.79 1.85 -9.56
C ARG A 88 10.26 2.92 -10.53
N ILE A 89 10.30 4.17 -10.06
CA ILE A 89 10.64 5.33 -10.88
C ILE A 89 12.04 5.82 -10.50
N PRO A 90 12.95 6.03 -11.47
CA PRO A 90 14.29 6.54 -11.17
C PRO A 90 14.24 7.90 -10.47
N GLU A 91 15.20 8.13 -9.56
CA GLU A 91 15.22 9.31 -8.68
C GLU A 91 15.17 10.65 -9.45
N LEU A 92 15.84 10.72 -10.60
CA LEU A 92 15.93 11.94 -11.42
C LEU A 92 14.87 12.03 -12.53
N ALA A 93 13.99 11.03 -12.65
CA ALA A 93 12.94 11.06 -13.67
C ALA A 93 11.91 12.15 -13.38
N SER A 94 11.44 12.87 -14.39
CA SER A 94 10.45 13.95 -14.22
C SER A 94 9.05 13.44 -13.85
N GLY A 95 8.76 12.15 -14.12
CA GLY A 95 7.48 11.49 -13.83
C GLY A 95 7.52 10.05 -14.32
N TYR A 96 6.39 9.37 -14.21
CA TYR A 96 6.19 8.03 -14.75
C TYR A 96 6.25 8.03 -16.28
N ASP A 97 6.99 7.06 -16.81
CA ASP A 97 7.08 6.76 -18.24
C ASP A 97 6.90 5.25 -18.43
N GLN A 98 5.86 4.86 -19.18
CA GLN A 98 5.51 3.44 -19.33
C GLN A 98 6.63 2.62 -19.96
N ALA A 99 7.30 3.14 -20.99
CA ALA A 99 8.34 2.40 -21.68
C ALA A 99 9.58 2.15 -20.82
N ARG A 100 9.86 3.06 -19.86
CA ARG A 100 10.98 2.95 -18.92
C ARG A 100 10.61 2.18 -17.66
N ASP A 101 9.45 2.48 -17.04
CA ASP A 101 9.12 2.06 -15.67
C ASP A 101 8.20 0.83 -15.65
N CYS A 102 7.54 0.52 -16.78
CA CYS A 102 6.55 -0.55 -16.90
C CYS A 102 6.53 -1.18 -18.30
N PRO A 103 7.70 -1.58 -18.87
CA PRO A 103 7.80 -2.01 -20.27
C PRO A 103 6.96 -3.26 -20.57
N GLU A 104 6.75 -4.12 -19.59
CA GLU A 104 5.96 -5.36 -19.72
C GLU A 104 4.49 -5.16 -19.29
N SER A 105 4.06 -3.93 -19.01
CA SER A 105 2.72 -3.60 -18.49
C SER A 105 2.34 -4.33 -17.20
N ASN A 106 3.31 -4.79 -16.43
CA ASN A 106 3.13 -5.51 -15.16
C ASN A 106 3.47 -4.64 -13.95
N CYS A 107 2.91 -3.44 -13.86
CA CYS A 107 3.05 -2.52 -12.76
C CYS A 107 1.71 -1.95 -12.31
N MET A 108 1.70 -1.24 -11.20
CA MET A 108 0.53 -0.65 -10.58
C MET A 108 -0.32 0.21 -11.53
N VAL A 109 0.32 1.02 -12.38
CA VAL A 109 -0.38 1.96 -13.28
C VAL A 109 -1.18 1.21 -14.33
N GLU A 110 -0.54 0.26 -15.01
CA GLU A 110 -1.18 -0.52 -16.07
C GLU A 110 -2.17 -1.54 -15.51
N ALA A 111 -1.86 -2.12 -14.35
CA ALA A 111 -2.78 -3.01 -13.64
C ALA A 111 -4.09 -2.30 -13.28
N LEU A 112 -4.03 -1.07 -12.77
CA LEU A 112 -5.24 -0.33 -12.42
C LEU A 112 -6.09 -0.03 -13.66
N ASN A 113 -5.46 0.32 -14.81
CA ASN A 113 -6.17 0.51 -16.07
C ASN A 113 -6.87 -0.77 -16.52
N TRP A 114 -6.15 -1.88 -16.51
CA TRP A 114 -6.65 -3.19 -16.94
C TRP A 114 -7.78 -3.70 -16.04
N PHE A 115 -7.61 -3.67 -14.72
CA PHE A 115 -8.64 -4.11 -13.79
C PHE A 115 -9.87 -3.19 -13.82
N SER A 116 -9.69 -1.88 -14.00
CA SER A 116 -10.83 -0.94 -14.13
C SER A 116 -11.67 -1.25 -15.36
N ALA A 117 -11.04 -1.58 -16.49
CA ALA A 117 -11.74 -2.01 -17.69
C ALA A 117 -12.50 -3.33 -17.47
N ALA A 118 -11.88 -4.31 -16.79
CA ALA A 118 -12.51 -5.59 -16.48
C ALA A 118 -13.72 -5.45 -15.51
N VAL A 119 -13.65 -4.53 -14.54
CA VAL A 119 -14.80 -4.21 -13.66
C VAL A 119 -15.97 -3.65 -14.49
N ALA A 120 -15.69 -2.77 -15.45
CA ALA A 120 -16.69 -2.10 -16.27
C ALA A 120 -17.36 -3.02 -17.31
N ASP A 121 -16.68 -4.08 -17.75
CA ASP A 121 -17.21 -5.01 -18.76
C ASP A 121 -18.34 -5.87 -18.18
N LYS A 122 -19.58 -5.52 -18.52
CA LYS A 122 -20.78 -6.26 -18.08
C LYS A 122 -20.88 -7.67 -18.66
N ASN A 123 -20.14 -7.96 -19.74
CA ASN A 123 -20.10 -9.28 -20.39
C ASN A 123 -19.00 -10.19 -19.80
N ALA A 124 -18.06 -9.63 -19.06
CA ALA A 124 -17.01 -10.42 -18.41
C ALA A 124 -17.60 -11.38 -17.35
N PRO A 125 -17.04 -12.59 -17.20
CA PRO A 125 -17.43 -13.53 -16.17
C PRO A 125 -17.41 -12.87 -14.77
N ILE A 126 -18.42 -13.16 -13.96
CA ILE A 126 -18.55 -12.55 -12.61
C ILE A 126 -17.30 -12.77 -11.75
N MET A 127 -16.62 -13.89 -11.90
CA MET A 127 -15.38 -14.18 -11.17
C MET A 127 -14.23 -13.24 -11.57
N MET A 128 -14.14 -12.90 -12.87
CA MET A 128 -13.16 -11.93 -13.37
C MET A 128 -13.48 -10.53 -12.87
N ARG A 129 -14.73 -10.11 -12.92
CA ARG A 129 -15.17 -8.82 -12.37
C ARG A 129 -14.93 -8.72 -10.87
N ARG A 130 -15.13 -9.82 -10.13
CA ARG A 130 -14.86 -9.91 -8.69
C ARG A 130 -13.38 -9.74 -8.38
N LEU A 131 -12.53 -10.47 -9.09
CA LEU A 131 -11.07 -10.34 -8.96
C LEU A 131 -10.63 -8.90 -9.26
N ALA A 132 -11.10 -8.37 -10.39
CA ALA A 132 -10.79 -7.02 -10.83
C ALA A 132 -11.25 -5.95 -9.83
N LEU A 133 -12.45 -6.07 -9.25
CA LEU A 133 -12.95 -5.14 -8.25
C LEU A 133 -12.09 -5.12 -6.97
N ARG A 134 -11.62 -6.29 -6.52
CA ARG A 134 -10.72 -6.39 -5.37
C ARG A 134 -9.40 -5.69 -5.65
N TYR A 135 -8.81 -5.93 -6.83
CA TYR A 135 -7.56 -5.26 -7.22
C TYR A 135 -7.76 -3.76 -7.45
N VAL A 136 -8.85 -3.30 -8.05
CA VAL A 136 -9.13 -1.85 -8.16
C VAL A 136 -9.24 -1.21 -6.79
N ALA A 137 -9.97 -1.83 -5.85
CA ALA A 137 -10.13 -1.29 -4.50
C ALA A 137 -8.79 -1.18 -3.75
N HIS A 138 -7.89 -2.13 -3.97
CA HIS A 138 -6.56 -2.19 -3.37
C HIS A 138 -5.58 -1.22 -4.05
N LEU A 139 -5.38 -1.38 -5.37
CA LEU A 139 -4.36 -0.66 -6.13
C LEU A 139 -4.54 0.86 -6.13
N VAL A 140 -5.78 1.36 -6.00
CA VAL A 140 -5.99 2.78 -5.80
C VAL A 140 -5.41 3.22 -4.45
N GLY A 141 -5.48 2.39 -3.42
CA GLY A 141 -4.78 2.63 -2.15
C GLY A 141 -3.27 2.69 -2.35
N ASP A 142 -2.69 1.66 -2.96
CA ASP A 142 -1.25 1.54 -3.26
C ASP A 142 -0.71 2.75 -3.99
N MET A 143 -1.39 3.16 -5.04
CA MET A 143 -1.02 4.31 -5.87
C MET A 143 -0.94 5.63 -5.07
N HIS A 144 -1.62 5.69 -3.95
CA HIS A 144 -1.62 6.86 -3.08
C HIS A 144 -0.64 6.75 -1.91
N GLN A 145 0.01 5.60 -1.72
CA GLN A 145 1.15 5.45 -0.82
C GLN A 145 2.41 5.93 -1.56
N PRO A 146 3.07 6.99 -1.08
CA PRO A 146 4.16 7.61 -1.86
C PRO A 146 5.27 6.63 -2.25
N LEU A 147 5.72 5.75 -1.35
CA LEU A 147 6.84 4.84 -1.61
C LEU A 147 6.52 3.69 -2.57
N HIS A 148 5.24 3.50 -2.95
CA HIS A 148 4.87 2.62 -4.06
C HIS A 148 5.28 3.16 -5.44
N ALA A 149 5.53 4.48 -5.53
CA ALA A 149 6.21 5.13 -6.66
C ALA A 149 7.69 5.44 -6.35
N GLY A 150 8.29 4.74 -5.39
CA GLY A 150 9.67 4.93 -4.95
C GLY A 150 10.71 4.36 -5.92
N ARG A 151 11.98 4.68 -5.67
CA ARG A 151 13.07 4.28 -6.55
C ARG A 151 13.40 2.79 -6.46
N ALA A 152 13.93 2.23 -7.55
CA ALA A 152 14.33 0.82 -7.62
C ALA A 152 15.54 0.50 -6.71
N ALA A 153 16.47 1.45 -6.58
CA ALA A 153 17.75 1.26 -5.88
C ALA A 153 17.62 0.83 -4.41
N ASP A 154 16.51 1.19 -3.75
CA ASP A 154 16.21 0.81 -2.37
C ASP A 154 14.85 0.10 -2.23
N ARG A 155 14.33 -0.42 -3.33
CA ARG A 155 13.03 -1.10 -3.40
C ARG A 155 11.87 -0.25 -2.82
N GLY A 156 11.90 1.08 -3.08
CA GLY A 156 10.90 2.00 -2.55
C GLY A 156 11.02 2.18 -1.03
N GLY A 157 12.24 2.21 -0.49
CA GLY A 157 12.51 2.42 0.93
C GLY A 157 12.50 1.16 1.80
N ILE A 158 12.33 -0.05 1.21
CA ILE A 158 12.44 -1.31 1.96
C ILE A 158 13.88 -1.48 2.50
N ASP A 159 14.88 -1.09 1.73
CA ASP A 159 16.28 -1.24 2.08
C ASP A 159 16.82 -0.08 2.95
N ILE A 160 15.96 0.88 3.32
CA ILE A 160 16.30 2.00 4.20
C ILE A 160 15.81 1.69 5.62
N SER A 161 16.76 1.36 6.51
CA SER A 161 16.47 1.20 7.93
C SER A 161 16.20 2.55 8.58
N VAL A 162 15.12 2.65 9.33
CA VAL A 162 14.75 3.84 10.12
C VAL A 162 14.36 3.44 11.54
N ALA A 163 14.54 4.37 12.47
CA ALA A 163 14.08 4.20 13.85
C ALA A 163 13.19 5.38 14.25
N TYR A 164 12.18 5.11 15.05
CA TYR A 164 11.32 6.12 15.65
C TYR A 164 10.93 5.72 17.07
N ARG A 165 11.23 6.58 18.04
CA ARG A 165 10.95 6.34 19.47
C ARG A 165 11.45 4.98 19.97
N GLY A 166 12.65 4.58 19.52
CA GLY A 166 13.31 3.34 19.92
C GLY A 166 12.85 2.07 19.20
N ALA A 167 11.85 2.16 18.30
CA ALA A 167 11.45 1.05 17.45
C ALA A 167 12.10 1.17 16.07
N THR A 168 12.76 0.09 15.61
CA THR A 168 13.43 0.04 14.30
C THR A 168 12.57 -0.70 13.28
N THR A 169 12.50 -0.17 12.06
CA THR A 169 11.83 -0.76 10.92
C THR A 169 12.49 -0.30 9.61
N ASN A 170 11.89 -0.55 8.46
CA ASN A 170 12.29 0.09 7.21
C ASN A 170 11.36 1.26 6.87
N LEU A 171 11.84 2.16 6.00
CA LEU A 171 11.10 3.37 5.64
C LEU A 171 9.77 3.06 4.95
N HIS A 172 9.73 2.02 4.11
CA HIS A 172 8.51 1.60 3.44
C HIS A 172 7.42 1.19 4.45
N TYR A 173 7.75 0.27 5.37
CA TYR A 173 6.84 -0.16 6.43
C TYR A 173 6.41 1.00 7.35
N PHE A 174 7.31 1.94 7.62
CA PHE A 174 6.99 3.10 8.43
C PHE A 174 5.86 3.94 7.82
N TRP A 175 5.88 4.10 6.50
CA TRP A 175 4.82 4.81 5.76
C TRP A 175 3.55 3.98 5.62
N ASP A 176 3.67 2.68 5.40
CA ASP A 176 2.53 1.78 5.22
C ASP A 176 1.70 1.56 6.49
N ALA A 177 2.39 1.38 7.61
CA ALA A 177 1.78 0.98 8.87
C ALA A 177 1.92 2.04 9.96
N ASN A 178 3.17 2.36 10.35
CA ASN A 178 3.40 3.13 11.58
C ASN A 178 2.74 4.51 11.54
N LEU A 179 2.80 5.23 10.41
CA LEU A 179 2.14 6.53 10.28
C LEU A 179 0.60 6.42 10.34
N VAL A 180 0.02 5.35 9.81
CA VAL A 180 -1.43 5.09 9.88
C VAL A 180 -1.83 4.69 11.29
N ASP A 181 -0.99 3.94 12.01
CA ASP A 181 -1.24 3.51 13.39
C ASP A 181 -1.22 4.67 14.40
N LEU A 182 -0.57 5.78 14.04
CA LEU A 182 -0.67 7.02 14.83
C LEU A 182 -2.05 7.69 14.78
N GLU A 183 -2.95 7.23 13.89
CA GLU A 183 -4.34 7.69 13.89
C GLU A 183 -5.14 6.96 14.98
N THR A 184 -5.77 7.74 15.87
CA THR A 184 -6.55 7.25 17.00
C THR A 184 -8.00 6.94 16.62
N GLY A 185 -8.59 5.96 17.27
CA GLY A 185 -9.94 5.49 17.02
C GLY A 185 -9.98 4.26 16.09
N ASN A 186 -11.18 3.73 15.88
CA ASN A 186 -11.40 2.66 14.92
C ASN A 186 -11.43 3.20 13.48
N GLU A 187 -11.45 2.31 12.50
CA GLU A 187 -11.35 2.65 11.08
C GLU A 187 -12.52 3.54 10.60
N GLU A 188 -13.73 3.31 11.10
CA GLU A 188 -14.90 4.12 10.79
C GLU A 188 -14.80 5.55 11.35
N GLU A 189 -14.28 5.69 12.57
CA GLU A 189 -14.05 7.00 13.20
C GLU A 189 -12.98 7.79 12.44
N ILE A 190 -11.90 7.11 12.05
CA ILE A 190 -10.83 7.70 11.23
C ILE A 190 -11.40 8.12 9.87
N ALA A 191 -12.14 7.25 9.19
CA ALA A 191 -12.76 7.53 7.90
C ALA A 191 -13.67 8.77 7.95
N LYS A 192 -14.52 8.87 8.96
CA LYS A 192 -15.37 10.04 9.18
C LYS A 192 -14.55 11.31 9.42
N ARG A 193 -13.50 11.24 10.26
CA ARG A 193 -12.65 12.38 10.57
C ARG A 193 -11.87 12.88 9.35
N LEU A 194 -11.35 11.97 8.51
CA LEU A 194 -10.59 12.33 7.30
C LEU A 194 -11.45 13.04 6.26
N THR A 195 -12.77 12.83 6.27
CA THR A 195 -13.69 13.40 5.28
C THR A 195 -14.60 14.51 5.83
N ALA A 196 -14.56 14.78 7.12
CA ALA A 196 -15.48 15.71 7.79
C ALA A 196 -15.51 17.12 7.17
N ASN A 197 -14.36 17.61 6.69
CA ASN A 197 -14.23 18.93 6.13
C ASN A 197 -14.09 18.95 4.59
N LEU A 198 -14.31 17.81 3.91
CA LEU A 198 -14.21 17.75 2.45
C LEU A 198 -15.41 18.41 1.79
N THR A 199 -15.13 19.50 1.07
CA THR A 199 -16.14 20.18 0.27
C THR A 199 -16.44 19.43 -1.05
N ALA A 200 -17.54 19.78 -1.71
CA ALA A 200 -17.82 19.27 -3.06
C ALA A 200 -16.73 19.69 -4.06
N ALA A 201 -16.18 20.88 -3.93
CA ALA A 201 -15.09 21.38 -4.77
C ALA A 201 -13.80 20.55 -4.57
N ASP A 202 -13.46 20.18 -3.33
CA ASP A 202 -12.30 19.32 -3.05
C ASP A 202 -12.47 17.95 -3.70
N ARG A 203 -13.66 17.36 -3.59
CA ARG A 203 -13.95 16.06 -4.23
C ARG A 203 -13.80 16.13 -5.74
N LEU A 204 -14.37 17.15 -6.38
CA LEU A 204 -14.23 17.33 -7.84
C LEU A 204 -12.77 17.51 -8.26
N LYS A 205 -12.00 18.31 -7.51
CA LYS A 205 -10.57 18.49 -7.75
C LYS A 205 -9.79 17.16 -7.63
N TRP A 206 -10.11 16.33 -6.65
CA TRP A 206 -9.42 15.07 -6.44
C TRP A 206 -9.80 13.99 -7.46
N GLN A 207 -10.99 14.04 -8.03
CA GLN A 207 -11.45 13.13 -9.09
C GLN A 207 -10.74 13.38 -10.44
N ALA A 208 -10.09 14.53 -10.60
CA ALA A 208 -9.36 14.84 -11.81
C ALA A 208 -8.11 13.97 -11.98
N GLY A 209 -7.70 13.77 -13.22
CA GLY A 209 -6.51 13.02 -13.60
C GLY A 209 -6.77 11.54 -13.86
N ASP A 210 -5.67 10.83 -14.05
CA ASP A 210 -5.61 9.42 -14.40
C ASP A 210 -4.56 8.69 -13.53
N PRO A 211 -4.43 7.36 -13.62
CA PRO A 211 -3.46 6.60 -12.84
C PRO A 211 -2.02 7.09 -12.97
N LYS A 212 -1.61 7.55 -14.17
CA LYS A 212 -0.28 8.13 -14.39
C LYS A 212 -0.09 9.39 -13.56
N GLN A 213 -1.03 10.33 -13.65
CA GLN A 213 -0.95 11.60 -12.92
C GLN A 213 -1.01 11.40 -11.41
N TRP A 214 -1.80 10.44 -10.92
CA TRP A 214 -1.87 10.10 -9.49
C TRP A 214 -0.55 9.48 -8.98
N THR A 215 0.12 8.69 -9.83
CA THR A 215 1.46 8.17 -9.56
C THR A 215 2.50 9.30 -9.51
N ASP A 216 2.44 10.25 -10.43
CA ASP A 216 3.33 11.42 -10.46
C ASP A 216 3.15 12.30 -9.20
N GLU A 217 1.91 12.45 -8.69
CA GLU A 217 1.66 13.11 -7.39
C GLU A 217 2.35 12.35 -6.23
N SER A 218 2.30 11.03 -6.23
CA SER A 218 2.95 10.20 -5.21
C SER A 218 4.47 10.29 -5.30
N LEU A 219 5.03 10.28 -6.51
CA LEU A 219 6.46 10.49 -6.75
C LEU A 219 6.96 11.84 -6.22
N MET A 220 6.19 12.92 -6.39
CA MET A 220 6.55 14.22 -5.80
C MET A 220 6.60 14.17 -4.27
N LEU A 221 5.67 13.45 -3.64
CA LEU A 221 5.64 13.28 -2.18
C LEU A 221 6.77 12.39 -1.66
N VAL A 222 7.18 11.37 -2.43
CA VAL A 222 8.37 10.58 -2.14
C VAL A 222 9.58 11.50 -1.96
N ARG A 223 9.81 12.39 -2.90
CA ARG A 223 10.97 13.29 -2.93
C ARG A 223 10.92 14.38 -1.90
N SER A 224 9.74 14.97 -1.70
CA SER A 224 9.57 16.12 -0.80
C SER A 224 9.38 15.73 0.67
N HIS A 225 8.96 14.49 0.96
CA HIS A 225 8.62 14.05 2.33
C HIS A 225 9.27 12.71 2.69
N ALA A 226 8.98 11.63 1.95
CA ALA A 226 9.31 10.30 2.44
C ALA A 226 10.83 10.05 2.59
N TYR A 227 11.62 10.48 1.64
CA TYR A 227 13.08 10.30 1.69
C TYR A 227 13.84 11.35 2.53
N ASN A 228 13.16 12.29 3.17
CA ASN A 228 13.80 13.31 4.01
C ASN A 228 14.06 12.81 5.45
N THR A 229 14.57 11.61 5.59
CA THR A 229 14.78 10.91 6.87
C THR A 229 15.95 11.44 7.71
N GLY A 230 16.79 12.29 7.15
CA GLY A 230 18.07 12.67 7.76
C GLY A 230 19.14 11.58 7.61
N ALA A 231 20.40 11.92 7.92
CA ALA A 231 21.55 11.04 7.70
C ALA A 231 21.65 9.90 8.72
N SER A 232 21.06 10.05 9.90
CA SER A 232 21.17 9.07 10.99
C SER A 232 20.21 7.88 10.86
N GLY A 233 19.16 8.00 10.03
CA GLY A 233 18.05 7.05 10.01
C GLY A 233 17.11 7.15 11.22
N GLU A 234 17.42 7.96 12.25
CA GLU A 234 16.50 8.26 13.35
C GLU A 234 15.51 9.33 12.89
N LEU A 235 14.21 8.96 12.86
CA LEU A 235 13.14 9.85 12.47
C LEU A 235 12.77 10.78 13.63
N SER A 236 12.81 12.08 13.39
CA SER A 236 12.40 13.07 14.38
C SER A 236 10.87 13.20 14.49
N ASP A 237 10.38 13.73 15.62
CA ASP A 237 8.97 14.09 15.74
C ASP A 237 8.55 15.11 14.66
N ASP A 238 9.43 16.04 14.25
CA ASP A 238 9.18 16.99 13.15
C ASP A 238 8.95 16.27 11.81
N TYR A 239 9.74 15.21 11.52
CA TYR A 239 9.50 14.37 10.34
C TYR A 239 8.10 13.76 10.37
N VAL A 240 7.72 13.16 11.50
CA VAL A 240 6.41 12.51 11.67
C VAL A 240 5.27 13.51 11.59
N GLU A 241 5.41 14.68 12.21
CA GLU A 241 4.40 15.75 12.15
C GLU A 241 4.17 16.26 10.72
N LYS A 242 5.21 16.30 9.88
CA LYS A 242 5.11 16.64 8.45
C LYS A 242 4.55 15.51 7.60
N ALA A 243 4.84 14.26 7.92
CA ALA A 243 4.38 13.08 7.19
C ALA A 243 2.88 12.78 7.43
N ARG A 244 2.40 12.91 8.66
CA ARG A 244 1.00 12.57 9.02
C ARG A 244 -0.06 13.30 8.19
N PRO A 245 0.00 14.63 7.95
CA PRO A 245 -0.95 15.32 7.09
C PRO A 245 -0.93 14.78 5.64
N VAL A 246 0.24 14.35 5.14
CA VAL A 246 0.37 13.74 3.82
C VAL A 246 -0.38 12.41 3.78
N VAL A 247 -0.15 11.53 4.75
CA VAL A 247 -0.84 10.24 4.87
C VAL A 247 -2.36 10.42 4.93
N ARG A 248 -2.86 11.28 5.82
CA ARG A 248 -4.30 11.59 5.96
C ARG A 248 -4.92 12.05 4.64
N ARG A 249 -4.25 12.98 3.97
CA ARG A 249 -4.69 13.49 2.68
C ARG A 249 -4.70 12.40 1.62
N LYS A 250 -3.65 11.57 1.54
CA LYS A 250 -3.54 10.52 0.52
C LYS A 250 -4.56 9.41 0.74
N LEU A 251 -4.86 9.01 1.97
CA LEU A 251 -5.94 8.08 2.29
C LEU A 251 -7.31 8.60 1.82
N ALA A 252 -7.64 9.85 2.17
CA ALA A 252 -8.90 10.47 1.75
C ALA A 252 -8.98 10.65 0.22
N GLN A 253 -7.88 11.06 -0.40
CA GLN A 253 -7.78 11.26 -1.84
C GLN A 253 -7.94 9.93 -2.60
N ALA A 254 -7.27 8.86 -2.15
CA ALA A 254 -7.42 7.52 -2.69
C ALA A 254 -8.89 7.08 -2.68
N ALA A 255 -9.55 7.26 -1.55
CA ALA A 255 -10.93 6.84 -1.37
C ALA A 255 -11.92 7.59 -2.29
N ILE A 256 -11.76 8.90 -2.44
CA ILE A 256 -12.60 9.70 -3.36
C ILE A 256 -12.36 9.30 -4.81
N ARG A 257 -11.11 9.00 -5.20
CA ARG A 257 -10.76 8.50 -6.53
C ARG A 257 -11.29 7.11 -6.78
N LEU A 258 -11.21 6.22 -5.79
CA LEU A 258 -11.79 4.88 -5.86
C LEU A 258 -13.31 4.95 -6.08
N ALA A 259 -14.01 5.75 -5.28
CA ALA A 259 -15.45 5.94 -5.44
C ALA A 259 -15.80 6.50 -6.83
N TRP A 260 -15.02 7.46 -7.33
CA TRP A 260 -15.22 8.04 -8.66
C TRP A 260 -15.01 7.01 -9.77
N LEU A 261 -13.95 6.22 -9.72
CA LEU A 261 -13.70 5.13 -10.68
C LEU A 261 -14.85 4.14 -10.70
N LEU A 262 -15.29 3.66 -9.52
CA LEU A 262 -16.34 2.67 -9.41
C LEU A 262 -17.70 3.22 -9.82
N ASN A 263 -18.01 4.47 -9.49
CA ASN A 263 -19.23 5.14 -9.94
C ASN A 263 -19.30 5.30 -11.47
N ASN A 264 -18.15 5.45 -12.13
CA ASN A 264 -18.08 5.53 -13.60
C ASN A 264 -18.10 4.14 -14.26
N ALA A 265 -17.43 3.17 -13.68
CA ALA A 265 -17.35 1.82 -14.23
C ALA A 265 -18.66 1.02 -14.07
N LEU A 266 -19.46 1.31 -13.05
CA LEU A 266 -20.63 0.52 -12.65
C LEU A 266 -21.97 1.27 -12.83
N LYS A 267 -22.05 2.10 -13.86
CA LYS A 267 -23.29 2.81 -14.27
C LYS A 267 -24.36 1.87 -14.81
#